data_9af68c3f25165f21cf5b2f3e2cd882ad
#
_entry.id   9af68c3f25165f21cf5b2f3e2cd882ad
#
_cell.length_a   1.000
_cell.length_b   1.000
_cell.length_c   1.000
_cell.angle_alpha   90.00
_cell.angle_beta   90.00
_cell.angle_gamma   90.00
#
_symmetry.space_group_name_H-M   'P 1'
#
loop_
_entity.id
_entity.type
_entity.pdbx_description
1 polymer ?
#
loop_
_entity_poly.entity_id
_entity_poly.type
_entity_poly.pdbx_seq_one_letter_code
_entity_poly.pdbx_strand_id
1 'polypeptide(L)'
;MEELKRSVKEIVEQEVLKVVISNKKDKEEKYNKIVILLKENSKKKYYQIEKYTDKQVFHENIELNMLEEKILEFMESKYKQLSAWATDMNFDLKISKKNKVFLGKKKSNNSNIITKGHNKEKNYILKEGTIIQPLIDLGVFTKEGKVVNSQYDKYKQINRFIEIIDDEVKKNNFEELTVLDFGCGKSYLTFVLYYYFTEIKKINVKMICLLYTSPSPRD
;
A
#
# COMPACT_ATOMS: atom_id res chain seq x y z
N MET A 1 -18.59 -19.29 27.48
CA MET A 1 -17.72 -18.12 27.68
C MET A 1 -16.28 -18.55 28.01
N GLU A 2 -16.05 -19.41 29.00
CA GLU A 2 -14.67 -19.86 29.31
C GLU A 2 -13.96 -20.57 28.17
N GLU A 3 -14.66 -21.43 27.44
CA GLU A 3 -14.10 -22.15 26.29
C GLU A 3 -13.63 -21.19 25.18
N LEU A 4 -14.35 -20.10 24.94
CA LEU A 4 -13.96 -19.05 23.99
C LEU A 4 -12.70 -18.34 24.46
N LYS A 5 -12.64 -17.92 25.71
CA LYS A 5 -11.46 -17.25 26.30
C LYS A 5 -10.22 -18.15 26.22
N ARG A 6 -10.36 -19.42 26.57
CA ARG A 6 -9.27 -20.39 26.46
C ARG A 6 -8.77 -20.54 25.02
N SER A 7 -9.71 -20.63 24.06
CA SER A 7 -9.36 -20.77 22.64
C SER A 7 -8.69 -19.52 22.08
N VAL A 8 -9.16 -18.32 22.44
CA VAL A 8 -8.55 -17.06 22.01
C VAL A 8 -7.16 -16.89 22.63
N LYS A 9 -7.01 -17.21 23.92
CA LYS A 9 -5.70 -17.17 24.59
C LYS A 9 -4.69 -18.08 23.91
N GLU A 10 -5.07 -19.30 23.55
CA GLU A 10 -4.20 -20.23 22.83
C GLU A 10 -3.76 -19.69 21.46
N ILE A 11 -4.65 -18.99 20.75
CA ILE A 11 -4.33 -18.34 19.48
C ILE A 11 -3.30 -17.23 19.70
N VAL A 12 -3.52 -16.37 20.69
CA VAL A 12 -2.70 -15.17 20.93
C VAL A 12 -1.33 -15.51 21.55
N GLU A 13 -1.19 -16.67 22.21
CA GLU A 13 0.11 -17.18 22.66
C GLU A 13 1.08 -17.48 21.50
N GLN A 14 0.57 -17.60 20.29
CA GLN A 14 1.39 -17.70 19.07
C GLN A 14 1.69 -16.30 18.50
N GLU A 15 2.75 -16.16 17.71
CA GLU A 15 3.00 -14.93 16.97
C GLU A 15 1.97 -14.78 15.82
N VAL A 16 0.83 -14.15 16.13
CA VAL A 16 -0.27 -13.95 15.19
C VAL A 16 0.09 -12.86 14.19
N LEU A 17 0.06 -13.19 12.91
CA LEU A 17 0.35 -12.26 11.81
C LEU A 17 -0.91 -11.58 11.29
N LYS A 18 -2.01 -12.34 11.26
CA LYS A 18 -3.30 -11.87 10.73
C LYS A 18 -4.46 -12.57 11.43
N VAL A 19 -5.52 -11.83 11.69
CA VAL A 19 -6.83 -12.37 12.12
C VAL A 19 -7.91 -11.83 11.21
N VAL A 20 -8.87 -12.68 10.82
CA VAL A 20 -10.10 -12.28 10.13
C VAL A 20 -11.28 -12.76 10.97
N ILE A 21 -12.12 -11.83 11.39
CA ILE A 21 -13.35 -12.09 12.15
C ILE A 21 -14.53 -11.79 11.25
N SER A 22 -15.47 -12.72 11.15
CA SER A 22 -16.58 -12.67 10.24
C SER A 22 -17.79 -13.45 10.75
N ASN A 23 -18.84 -13.54 9.95
CA ASN A 23 -20.11 -14.20 10.27
C ASN A 23 -20.80 -13.53 11.46
N LYS A 24 -21.45 -12.40 11.17
CA LYS A 24 -22.19 -11.59 12.14
C LYS A 24 -23.23 -12.42 12.90
N LYS A 25 -23.37 -12.18 14.20
CA LYS A 25 -24.46 -12.73 15.03
C LYS A 25 -25.76 -12.02 14.74
N ASP A 26 -25.69 -10.70 14.54
CA ASP A 26 -26.79 -9.83 14.18
C ASP A 26 -26.58 -9.25 12.76
N LYS A 27 -27.62 -9.22 11.95
CA LYS A 27 -27.59 -8.64 10.61
C LYS A 27 -27.41 -7.11 10.64
N GLU A 28 -27.80 -6.46 11.72
CA GLU A 28 -27.69 -5.01 11.91
C GLU A 28 -26.28 -4.58 12.38
N GLU A 29 -25.37 -5.52 12.69
CA GLU A 29 -23.99 -5.16 13.02
C GLU A 29 -23.36 -4.35 11.87
N LYS A 30 -22.82 -3.18 12.21
CA LYS A 30 -22.31 -2.20 11.26
C LYS A 30 -21.21 -2.75 10.35
N TYR A 31 -20.30 -3.57 10.89
CA TYR A 31 -19.15 -4.03 10.16
C TYR A 31 -19.33 -5.47 9.65
N ASN A 32 -19.13 -5.68 8.35
CA ASN A 32 -19.29 -6.98 7.71
C ASN A 32 -18.19 -7.97 8.11
N LYS A 33 -16.99 -7.47 8.32
CA LYS A 33 -15.83 -8.23 8.79
C LYS A 33 -14.84 -7.31 9.49
N ILE A 34 -14.02 -7.90 10.36
CA ILE A 34 -12.88 -7.26 10.99
C ILE A 34 -11.63 -8.00 10.53
N VAL A 35 -10.60 -7.25 10.16
CA VAL A 35 -9.27 -7.80 9.85
C VAL A 35 -8.28 -7.17 10.80
N ILE A 36 -7.47 -7.97 11.46
CA ILE A 36 -6.40 -7.51 12.35
C ILE A 36 -5.08 -7.97 11.75
N LEU A 37 -4.15 -7.05 11.55
CA LEU A 37 -2.88 -7.30 10.89
C LEU A 37 -1.73 -6.86 11.79
N LEU A 38 -0.75 -7.75 12.00
CA LEU A 38 0.51 -7.37 12.60
C LEU A 38 1.25 -6.44 11.65
N LYS A 39 1.61 -5.27 12.13
CA LYS A 39 2.37 -4.25 11.41
C LYS A 39 3.64 -3.93 12.17
N GLU A 40 4.67 -3.60 11.43
CA GLU A 40 5.93 -3.16 11.97
C GLU A 40 6.32 -1.83 11.33
N ASN A 41 6.72 -0.86 12.13
CA ASN A 41 7.38 0.35 11.68
C ASN A 41 8.80 0.41 12.26
N SER A 42 9.59 1.40 11.88
CA SER A 42 11.00 1.55 12.30
C SER A 42 11.21 1.61 13.82
N LYS A 43 10.15 1.71 14.63
CA LYS A 43 10.22 1.89 16.09
C LYS A 43 9.56 0.78 16.90
N LYS A 44 8.46 0.19 16.42
CA LYS A 44 7.75 -0.86 17.15
C LYS A 44 6.81 -1.70 16.29
N LYS A 45 6.47 -2.91 16.77
CA LYS A 45 5.37 -3.74 16.27
C LYS A 45 4.05 -3.31 16.91
N TYR A 46 2.95 -3.36 16.17
CA TYR A 46 1.60 -3.06 16.62
C TYR A 46 0.58 -3.83 15.78
N TYR A 47 -0.66 -3.95 16.25
CA TYR A 47 -1.74 -4.47 15.44
C TYR A 47 -2.57 -3.33 14.86
N GLN A 48 -2.93 -3.45 13.58
CA GLN A 48 -3.89 -2.58 12.91
C GLN A 48 -5.20 -3.34 12.71
N ILE A 49 -6.28 -2.81 13.27
CA ILE A 49 -7.64 -3.31 13.09
C ILE A 49 -8.28 -2.57 11.93
N GLU A 50 -8.78 -3.31 10.95
CA GLU A 50 -9.51 -2.80 9.80
C GLU A 50 -10.97 -3.28 9.91
N LYS A 51 -11.90 -2.33 10.05
CA LYS A 51 -13.34 -2.59 10.20
C LYS A 51 -14.05 -2.27 8.90
N TYR A 52 -14.56 -3.29 8.22
CA TYR A 52 -15.14 -3.17 6.87
C TYR A 52 -16.66 -3.01 6.92
N THR A 53 -17.17 -1.94 6.31
CA THR A 53 -18.57 -1.81 5.88
C THR A 53 -18.70 -2.11 4.39
N ASP A 54 -19.90 -1.95 3.81
CA ASP A 54 -20.11 -2.16 2.36
C ASP A 54 -19.32 -1.15 1.49
N LYS A 55 -19.06 0.05 2.03
CA LYS A 55 -18.50 1.17 1.26
C LYS A 55 -17.20 1.73 1.82
N GLN A 56 -16.87 1.46 3.08
CA GLN A 56 -15.77 2.11 3.79
C GLN A 56 -15.00 1.12 4.66
N VAL A 57 -13.75 1.47 4.95
CA VAL A 57 -12.88 0.77 5.90
C VAL A 57 -12.42 1.75 6.96
N PHE A 58 -12.59 1.39 8.22
CA PHE A 58 -12.13 2.17 9.37
C PHE A 58 -10.90 1.50 9.96
N HIS A 59 -9.89 2.28 10.31
CA HIS A 59 -8.64 1.79 10.85
C HIS A 59 -8.47 2.22 12.31
N GLU A 60 -7.96 1.30 13.12
CA GLU A 60 -7.60 1.52 14.52
C GLU A 60 -6.28 0.80 14.80
N ASN A 61 -5.32 1.45 15.46
CA ASN A 61 -4.06 0.81 15.84
C ASN A 61 -4.11 0.49 17.34
N ILE A 62 -3.67 -0.71 17.71
CA ILE A 62 -3.62 -1.18 19.09
C ILE A 62 -2.22 -1.72 19.41
N GLU A 63 -1.88 -1.76 20.68
CA GLU A 63 -0.66 -2.40 21.17
C GLU A 63 -0.77 -3.93 21.13
N LEU A 64 0.37 -4.63 21.11
CA LEU A 64 0.40 -6.09 20.99
C LEU A 64 -0.38 -6.81 22.08
N ASN A 65 -0.31 -6.30 23.31
CA ASN A 65 -0.97 -6.86 24.50
C ASN A 65 -2.50 -6.70 24.48
N MET A 66 -3.05 -5.84 23.62
CA MET A 66 -4.50 -5.60 23.49
C MET A 66 -5.19 -6.58 22.54
N LEU A 67 -4.44 -7.46 21.86
CA LEU A 67 -5.00 -8.34 20.81
C LEU A 67 -6.06 -9.29 21.37
N GLU A 68 -5.79 -9.93 22.50
CA GLU A 68 -6.73 -10.88 23.16
C GLU A 68 -8.04 -10.20 23.50
N GLU A 69 -7.98 -9.06 24.19
CA GLU A 69 -9.14 -8.28 24.61
C GLU A 69 -10.01 -7.87 23.40
N LYS A 70 -9.36 -7.37 22.33
CA LYS A 70 -10.06 -6.96 21.11
C LYS A 70 -10.71 -8.12 20.37
N ILE A 71 -10.07 -9.26 20.29
CA ILE A 71 -10.67 -10.45 19.70
C ILE A 71 -11.89 -10.88 20.52
N LEU A 72 -11.78 -10.92 21.85
CA LEU A 72 -12.89 -11.29 22.73
C LEU A 72 -14.05 -10.31 22.61
N GLU A 73 -13.81 -8.99 22.57
CA GLU A 73 -14.81 -7.95 22.36
C GLU A 73 -15.67 -8.24 21.11
N PHE A 74 -15.04 -8.62 20.00
CA PHE A 74 -15.75 -8.93 18.78
C PHE A 74 -16.46 -10.30 18.83
N MET A 75 -15.81 -11.32 19.35
CA MET A 75 -16.32 -12.70 19.30
C MET A 75 -17.44 -12.97 20.33
N GLU A 76 -17.39 -12.33 21.49
CA GLU A 76 -18.39 -12.55 22.53
C GLU A 76 -19.78 -12.08 22.11
N SER A 77 -19.90 -10.91 21.47
CA SER A 77 -21.18 -10.27 21.19
C SER A 77 -21.56 -10.19 19.72
N LYS A 78 -20.58 -10.07 18.80
CA LYS A 78 -20.83 -9.60 17.43
C LYS A 78 -20.63 -10.64 16.34
N TYR A 79 -19.70 -11.59 16.49
CA TYR A 79 -19.30 -12.51 15.41
C TYR A 79 -19.24 -13.95 15.88
N LYS A 80 -19.30 -14.90 14.91
CA LYS A 80 -19.32 -16.34 15.15
C LYS A 80 -18.12 -17.07 14.55
N GLN A 81 -17.28 -16.41 13.77
CA GLN A 81 -16.17 -17.05 13.10
C GLN A 81 -14.92 -16.17 13.16
N LEU A 82 -13.78 -16.83 13.46
CA LEU A 82 -12.46 -16.24 13.42
C LEU A 82 -11.52 -17.19 12.72
N SER A 83 -10.73 -16.68 11.76
CA SER A 83 -9.56 -17.35 11.18
C SER A 83 -8.32 -16.57 11.53
N ALA A 84 -7.30 -17.22 12.07
CA ALA A 84 -6.03 -16.61 12.44
C ALA A 84 -4.85 -17.34 11.78
N TRP A 85 -3.89 -16.56 11.36
CA TRP A 85 -2.63 -17.01 10.77
C TRP A 85 -1.49 -16.55 11.67
N ALA A 86 -0.88 -17.51 12.35
CA ALA A 86 0.37 -17.30 13.07
C ALA A 86 1.56 -17.76 12.21
N THR A 87 2.78 -17.55 12.65
CA THR A 87 3.99 -17.90 11.89
C THR A 87 3.97 -19.35 11.41
N ASP A 88 3.68 -20.30 12.30
CA ASP A 88 3.80 -21.74 12.01
C ASP A 88 2.45 -22.48 12.04
N MET A 89 1.35 -21.76 12.30
CA MET A 89 0.05 -22.38 12.50
C MET A 89 -1.12 -21.49 12.02
N ASN A 90 -2.14 -22.14 11.47
CA ASN A 90 -3.42 -21.51 11.19
C ASN A 90 -4.47 -22.02 12.17
N PHE A 91 -5.38 -21.15 12.57
CA PHE A 91 -6.49 -21.43 13.47
C PHE A 91 -7.81 -21.03 12.82
N ASP A 92 -8.82 -21.88 13.00
CA ASP A 92 -10.20 -21.61 12.61
C ASP A 92 -11.10 -21.84 13.83
N LEU A 93 -11.64 -20.75 14.39
CA LEU A 93 -12.55 -20.78 15.52
C LEU A 93 -13.97 -20.47 15.03
N LYS A 94 -14.91 -21.33 15.40
CA LYS A 94 -16.34 -21.18 15.07
C LYS A 94 -17.20 -21.34 16.31
N ILE A 95 -18.19 -20.46 16.43
CA ILE A 95 -19.20 -20.54 17.49
C ILE A 95 -20.52 -21.01 16.85
N SER A 96 -21.03 -22.15 17.30
CA SER A 96 -22.31 -22.69 16.83
C SER A 96 -23.52 -21.87 17.29
N LYS A 97 -24.72 -22.15 16.72
CA LYS A 97 -25.97 -21.54 17.18
C LYS A 97 -26.29 -21.85 18.66
N LYS A 98 -25.74 -22.97 19.19
CA LYS A 98 -25.87 -23.37 20.59
C LYS A 98 -24.71 -22.90 21.47
N ASN A 99 -23.96 -21.87 21.03
CA ASN A 99 -22.79 -21.30 21.70
C ASN A 99 -21.65 -22.28 22.01
N LYS A 100 -21.58 -23.44 21.34
CA LYS A 100 -20.43 -24.32 21.41
C LYS A 100 -19.30 -23.76 20.56
N VAL A 101 -18.08 -23.75 21.11
CA VAL A 101 -16.87 -23.28 20.45
C VAL A 101 -16.13 -24.47 19.83
N PHE A 102 -15.69 -24.31 18.59
CA PHE A 102 -14.86 -25.28 17.87
C PHE A 102 -13.58 -24.59 17.41
N LEU A 103 -12.44 -25.13 17.80
CA LEU A 103 -11.14 -24.63 17.38
C LEU A 103 -10.41 -25.69 16.54
N GLY A 104 -10.30 -25.40 15.25
CA GLY A 104 -9.47 -26.16 14.30
C GLY A 104 -8.06 -25.58 14.26
N LYS A 105 -7.06 -26.47 14.11
CA LYS A 105 -5.64 -26.09 14.04
C LYS A 105 -4.99 -26.80 12.85
N LYS A 106 -4.15 -26.10 12.10
CA LYS A 106 -3.41 -26.65 10.98
C LYS A 106 -2.00 -26.07 10.95
N LYS A 107 -0.97 -26.92 10.90
CA LYS A 107 0.41 -26.48 10.66
C LYS A 107 0.51 -25.79 9.31
N SER A 108 1.19 -24.68 9.26
CA SER A 108 1.41 -23.88 8.05
C SER A 108 2.68 -23.05 8.23
N ASN A 109 3.29 -22.63 7.13
CA ASN A 109 4.37 -21.66 7.16
C ASN A 109 3.85 -20.36 6.52
N ASN A 110 3.66 -19.34 7.34
CA ASN A 110 3.06 -18.08 6.95
C ASN A 110 4.08 -16.91 6.90
N SER A 111 5.37 -17.19 6.83
CA SER A 111 6.44 -16.18 6.83
C SER A 111 6.24 -15.05 5.81
N ASN A 112 5.47 -15.30 4.75
CA ASN A 112 5.16 -14.31 3.71
C ASN A 112 3.99 -13.38 4.06
N ILE A 113 3.26 -13.61 5.17
CA ILE A 113 2.09 -12.80 5.57
C ILE A 113 2.51 -11.52 6.31
N ILE A 114 3.78 -11.39 6.70
CA ILE A 114 4.27 -10.15 7.35
C ILE A 114 4.03 -8.99 6.39
N THR A 115 2.93 -8.30 6.59
CA THR A 115 2.62 -7.10 5.83
C THR A 115 3.51 -5.99 6.36
N LYS A 116 4.55 -5.65 5.58
CA LYS A 116 5.36 -4.45 5.79
C LYS A 116 4.40 -3.28 6.09
N GLY A 117 4.72 -2.46 7.06
CA GLY A 117 3.92 -1.30 7.44
C GLY A 117 3.49 -0.46 6.24
N HIS A 118 2.52 0.45 6.41
CA HIS A 118 1.96 1.30 5.34
C HIS A 118 2.99 2.16 4.58
N ASN A 119 4.22 2.28 5.06
CA ASN A 119 5.35 2.78 4.30
C ASN A 119 5.92 1.66 3.40
N LYS A 120 5.16 1.24 2.39
CA LYS A 120 5.82 0.83 1.15
C LYS A 120 6.60 2.05 0.69
N GLU A 121 7.92 2.01 0.83
CA GLU A 121 8.76 2.94 0.07
C GLU A 121 8.31 2.80 -1.36
N LYS A 122 7.70 3.86 -1.88
CA LYS A 122 7.29 3.88 -3.27
C LYS A 122 8.57 3.75 -4.08
N ASN A 123 8.72 2.67 -4.83
CA ASN A 123 9.83 2.48 -5.75
C ASN A 123 9.65 3.48 -6.91
N TYR A 124 9.99 4.73 -6.65
CA TYR A 124 10.03 5.76 -7.69
C TYR A 124 11.10 5.41 -8.72
N ILE A 125 10.78 5.64 -10.00
CA ILE A 125 11.73 5.47 -11.11
C ILE A 125 12.81 6.52 -11.01
N LEU A 126 12.42 7.77 -10.75
CA LEU A 126 13.33 8.88 -10.49
C LEU A 126 13.61 8.94 -8.98
N LYS A 127 14.68 8.29 -8.55
CA LYS A 127 14.98 8.10 -7.11
C LYS A 127 15.62 9.33 -6.50
N GLU A 128 15.22 9.63 -5.27
CA GLU A 128 15.94 10.57 -4.41
C GLU A 128 17.37 10.04 -4.13
N GLY A 129 18.34 10.94 -4.04
CA GLY A 129 19.76 10.61 -3.91
C GLY A 129 20.47 10.41 -5.26
N THR A 130 19.75 10.52 -6.38
CA THR A 130 20.32 10.52 -7.74
C THR A 130 20.36 11.93 -8.28
N ILE A 131 21.47 12.31 -8.92
CA ILE A 131 21.58 13.62 -9.59
C ILE A 131 20.81 13.55 -10.90
N ILE A 132 19.66 14.22 -10.94
CA ILE A 132 18.77 14.30 -12.10
C ILE A 132 18.64 15.77 -12.49
N GLN A 133 19.47 16.19 -13.45
CA GLN A 133 19.59 17.59 -13.82
C GLN A 133 18.25 18.26 -14.15
N PRO A 134 17.34 17.67 -14.94
CA PRO A 134 16.03 18.26 -15.19
C PRO A 134 15.19 18.52 -13.93
N LEU A 135 15.31 17.70 -12.87
CA LEU A 135 14.61 17.92 -11.61
C LEU A 135 15.27 19.01 -10.75
N ILE A 136 16.58 19.18 -10.87
CA ILE A 136 17.30 20.26 -10.22
C ILE A 136 16.93 21.59 -10.87
N ASP A 137 16.94 21.69 -12.19
CA ASP A 137 16.58 22.89 -12.95
C ASP A 137 15.13 23.32 -12.69
N LEU A 138 14.26 22.36 -12.39
CA LEU A 138 12.87 22.58 -11.99
C LEU A 138 12.71 23.01 -10.53
N GLY A 139 13.77 23.00 -9.73
CA GLY A 139 13.71 23.24 -8.30
C GLY A 139 12.96 22.16 -7.50
N VAL A 140 12.77 20.97 -8.10
CA VAL A 140 12.17 19.80 -7.43
C VAL A 140 13.21 19.06 -6.60
N PHE A 141 14.46 19.01 -7.11
CA PHE A 141 15.60 18.47 -6.39
C PHE A 141 16.58 19.58 -5.99
N THR A 142 17.27 19.35 -4.89
CA THR A 142 18.49 20.12 -4.54
C THR A 142 19.64 19.67 -5.43
N LYS A 143 20.77 20.39 -5.41
CA LYS A 143 21.98 20.02 -6.13
C LYS A 143 22.55 18.67 -5.68
N GLU A 144 22.24 18.25 -4.45
CA GLU A 144 22.64 16.95 -3.88
C GLU A 144 21.63 15.82 -4.21
N GLY A 145 20.63 16.08 -5.04
CA GLY A 145 19.63 15.10 -5.46
C GLY A 145 18.54 14.80 -4.42
N LYS A 146 18.36 15.64 -3.39
CA LYS A 146 17.29 15.50 -2.39
C LYS A 146 16.04 16.22 -2.84
N VAL A 147 14.87 15.64 -2.54
CA VAL A 147 13.58 16.29 -2.83
C VAL A 147 13.40 17.52 -1.96
N VAL A 148 13.07 18.65 -2.57
CA VAL A 148 12.68 19.88 -1.86
C VAL A 148 11.29 19.65 -1.24
N ASN A 149 11.17 19.81 0.09
CA ASN A 149 9.94 19.47 0.83
C ASN A 149 8.67 20.12 0.25
N SER A 150 8.73 21.40 -0.15
CA SER A 150 7.60 22.12 -0.76
C SER A 150 7.24 21.60 -2.16
N GLN A 151 8.11 20.84 -2.82
CA GLN A 151 7.94 20.29 -4.17
C GLN A 151 7.63 18.80 -4.17
N TYR A 152 7.40 18.20 -2.99
CA TYR A 152 7.20 16.75 -2.86
C TYR A 152 5.99 16.23 -3.65
N ASP A 153 4.92 17.00 -3.72
CA ASP A 153 3.74 16.62 -4.52
C ASP A 153 4.03 16.67 -6.03
N LYS A 154 4.80 17.66 -6.47
CA LYS A 154 5.26 17.75 -7.86
C LYS A 154 6.20 16.59 -8.23
N TYR A 155 7.10 16.21 -7.32
CA TYR A 155 7.94 15.02 -7.46
C TYR A 155 7.11 13.75 -7.64
N LYS A 156 6.05 13.54 -6.83
CA LYS A 156 5.12 12.41 -6.98
C LYS A 156 4.41 12.41 -8.33
N GLN A 157 3.92 13.58 -8.77
CA GLN A 157 3.22 13.71 -10.06
C GLN A 157 4.14 13.36 -11.23
N ILE A 158 5.38 13.85 -11.21
CA ILE A 158 6.39 13.54 -12.23
C ILE A 158 6.69 12.04 -12.26
N ASN A 159 6.94 11.42 -11.10
CA ASN A 159 7.18 9.97 -11.04
C ASN A 159 5.97 9.18 -11.55
N ARG A 160 4.74 9.59 -11.20
CA ARG A 160 3.53 8.94 -11.70
C ARG A 160 3.40 9.04 -13.22
N PHE A 161 3.74 10.17 -13.79
CA PHE A 161 3.80 10.35 -15.24
C PHE A 161 4.82 9.39 -15.89
N ILE A 162 6.04 9.32 -15.33
CA ILE A 162 7.08 8.41 -15.83
C ILE A 162 6.67 6.93 -15.65
N GLU A 163 6.00 6.56 -14.56
CA GLU A 163 5.48 5.19 -14.36
C GLU A 163 4.50 4.78 -15.47
N ILE A 164 3.57 5.67 -15.85
CA ILE A 164 2.60 5.41 -16.92
C ILE A 164 3.33 5.16 -18.25
N ILE A 165 4.32 5.98 -18.56
CA ILE A 165 5.12 5.81 -19.78
C ILE A 165 5.96 4.52 -19.71
N ASP A 166 6.56 4.21 -18.55
CA ASP A 166 7.35 3.01 -18.32
C ASP A 166 6.52 1.73 -18.53
N ASP A 167 5.27 1.73 -18.08
CA ASP A 167 4.36 0.59 -18.24
C ASP A 167 4.03 0.32 -19.72
N GLU A 168 3.94 1.37 -20.56
CA GLU A 168 3.73 1.20 -22.00
C GLU A 168 5.02 0.79 -22.73
N VAL A 169 6.16 1.39 -22.36
CA VAL A 169 7.45 1.09 -22.98
C VAL A 169 7.92 -0.33 -22.67
N LYS A 170 7.65 -0.86 -21.47
CA LYS A 170 7.99 -2.24 -21.07
C LYS A 170 7.29 -3.32 -21.88
N LYS A 171 6.15 -3.00 -22.50
CA LYS A 171 5.41 -3.96 -23.35
C LYS A 171 6.10 -4.21 -24.68
N ASN A 172 7.03 -3.34 -25.06
CA ASN A 172 7.72 -3.38 -26.34
C ASN A 172 9.23 -3.14 -26.11
N ASN A 173 10.07 -3.80 -26.91
CA ASN A 173 11.51 -3.57 -26.91
C ASN A 173 11.85 -2.52 -27.97
N PHE A 174 11.84 -1.24 -27.59
CA PHE A 174 12.22 -0.15 -28.46
C PHE A 174 13.71 0.09 -28.40
N GLU A 175 14.39 0.14 -29.54
CA GLU A 175 15.76 0.61 -29.68
C GLU A 175 15.80 2.12 -29.98
N GLU A 176 14.79 2.60 -30.73
CA GLU A 176 14.61 4.00 -31.08
C GLU A 176 13.16 4.44 -30.88
N LEU A 177 12.98 5.70 -30.47
CA LEU A 177 11.67 6.31 -30.28
C LEU A 177 11.66 7.74 -30.84
N THR A 178 10.57 8.10 -31.50
CA THR A 178 10.24 9.51 -31.77
C THR A 178 9.05 9.89 -30.91
N VAL A 179 9.22 10.89 -30.05
CA VAL A 179 8.20 11.39 -29.14
C VAL A 179 7.74 12.76 -29.62
N LEU A 180 6.43 12.90 -29.82
CA LEU A 180 5.78 14.17 -30.17
C LEU A 180 5.07 14.73 -28.94
N ASP A 181 5.48 15.90 -28.47
CA ASP A 181 4.85 16.60 -27.34
C ASP A 181 4.05 17.80 -27.88
N PHE A 182 2.72 17.66 -27.90
CA PHE A 182 1.78 18.67 -28.43
C PHE A 182 1.42 19.75 -27.42
N GLY A 183 1.92 19.72 -26.21
CA GLY A 183 1.55 20.65 -25.17
C GLY A 183 2.69 20.95 -24.20
N CYS A 184 3.90 21.03 -24.73
CA CYS A 184 5.11 21.08 -23.92
C CYS A 184 5.18 22.27 -22.94
N GLY A 185 4.40 23.33 -23.15
CA GLY A 185 4.34 24.49 -22.25
C GLY A 185 5.74 24.96 -21.82
N LYS A 186 6.06 24.86 -20.52
CA LYS A 186 7.40 25.14 -19.99
C LYS A 186 8.41 24.00 -20.25
N SER A 187 8.07 23.01 -21.06
CA SER A 187 8.91 21.89 -21.54
C SER A 187 9.57 20.99 -20.49
N TYR A 188 9.28 21.18 -19.21
CA TYR A 188 10.01 20.45 -18.15
C TYR A 188 9.71 18.95 -18.12
N LEU A 189 8.46 18.54 -18.41
CA LEU A 189 8.12 17.11 -18.50
C LEU A 189 8.84 16.46 -19.68
N THR A 190 8.98 17.19 -20.79
CA THR A 190 9.73 16.76 -21.97
C THR A 190 11.20 16.47 -21.62
N PHE A 191 11.87 17.36 -20.86
CA PHE A 191 13.26 17.14 -20.42
C PHE A 191 13.40 15.97 -19.46
N VAL A 192 12.46 15.80 -18.53
CA VAL A 192 12.44 14.65 -17.60
C VAL A 192 12.22 13.36 -18.40
N LEU A 193 11.33 13.36 -19.40
CA LEU A 193 11.07 12.21 -20.25
C LEU A 193 12.28 11.87 -21.12
N TYR A 194 12.97 12.88 -21.66
CA TYR A 194 14.22 12.69 -22.40
C TYR A 194 15.27 12.01 -21.52
N TYR A 195 15.50 12.53 -20.30
CA TYR A 195 16.39 11.92 -19.31
C TYR A 195 16.02 10.46 -19.01
N TYR A 196 14.72 10.18 -18.81
CA TYR A 196 14.24 8.83 -18.56
C TYR A 196 14.58 7.87 -19.69
N PHE A 197 14.35 8.26 -20.96
CA PHE A 197 14.66 7.39 -22.08
C PHE A 197 16.17 7.21 -22.30
N THR A 198 16.94 8.30 -22.25
CA THR A 198 18.38 8.24 -22.54
C THR A 198 19.20 7.67 -21.39
N GLU A 199 18.95 8.11 -20.16
CA GLU A 199 19.78 7.75 -19.03
C GLU A 199 19.30 6.49 -18.30
N ILE A 200 18.00 6.27 -18.18
CA ILE A 200 17.45 5.13 -17.45
C ILE A 200 17.19 3.94 -18.36
N LYS A 201 16.55 4.17 -19.52
CA LYS A 201 16.20 3.10 -20.47
C LYS A 201 17.28 2.81 -21.49
N LYS A 202 18.21 3.73 -21.72
CA LYS A 202 19.25 3.63 -22.75
C LYS A 202 18.66 3.45 -24.16
N ILE A 203 17.52 4.10 -24.44
CA ILE A 203 16.83 4.13 -25.72
C ILE A 203 17.25 5.40 -26.46
N ASN A 204 17.54 5.28 -27.75
CA ASN A 204 17.76 6.44 -28.61
C ASN A 204 16.43 7.17 -28.84
N VAL A 205 16.32 8.44 -28.43
CA VAL A 205 15.05 9.18 -28.50
C VAL A 205 15.20 10.51 -29.23
N LYS A 206 14.31 10.76 -30.19
CA LYS A 206 14.11 12.06 -30.82
C LYS A 206 12.87 12.72 -30.22
N MET A 207 13.06 13.87 -29.55
CA MET A 207 11.94 14.65 -29.00
C MET A 207 11.57 15.78 -29.94
N ILE A 208 10.29 15.91 -30.26
CA ILE A 208 9.74 16.98 -31.10
C ILE A 208 8.65 17.68 -30.29
N CYS A 209 8.93 18.91 -29.83
CA CYS A 209 7.99 19.75 -29.12
C CYS A 209 7.25 20.65 -30.10
N LEU A 210 5.94 20.57 -30.11
CA LEU A 210 5.08 21.44 -30.91
C LEU A 210 4.47 22.51 -30.00
N LEU A 211 4.96 23.75 -30.13
CA LEU A 211 4.38 24.91 -29.47
C LEU A 211 3.26 25.47 -30.37
N TYR A 212 2.02 25.37 -29.89
CA TYR A 212 0.92 26.08 -30.50
C TYR A 212 0.91 27.52 -29.96
N THR A 213 1.40 28.47 -30.74
CA THR A 213 1.21 29.88 -30.44
C THR A 213 -0.10 30.32 -31.12
N SER A 214 -1.20 30.37 -30.35
CA SER A 214 -2.36 31.12 -30.83
C SER A 214 -2.00 32.61 -30.90
N PRO A 215 -2.33 33.32 -32.00
CA PRO A 215 -2.18 34.77 -32.01
C PRO A 215 -2.98 35.38 -30.86
N SER A 216 -2.33 36.24 -30.09
CA SER A 216 -3.01 36.95 -28.99
C SER A 216 -4.20 37.76 -29.58
N PRO A 217 -5.39 37.74 -28.97
CA PRO A 217 -6.52 38.57 -29.39
C PRO A 217 -6.28 40.09 -29.26
N ARG A 218 -5.06 40.53 -29.00
CA ARG A 218 -4.69 41.92 -28.73
C ARG A 218 -3.66 42.51 -29.70
N ASP A 219 -3.42 41.87 -30.83
CA ASP A 219 -2.63 42.44 -31.93
C ASP A 219 -3.55 42.97 -33.04
#